data_4d2770a08444fdb31c255ad5d47b0e10
#
_entry.id   4d2770a08444fdb31c255ad5d47b0e10
#
_cell.length_a   1.000
_cell.length_b   1.000
_cell.length_c   1.000
_cell.angle_alpha   90.00
_cell.angle_beta   90.00
_cell.angle_gamma   90.00
#
_symmetry.space_group_name_H-M   'P 1'
#
loop_
_entity.id
_entity.type
_entity.pdbx_description
1 polymer ?
#
loop_
_entity_poly.entity_id
_entity_poly.type
_entity_poly.pdbx_seq_one_letter_code
_entity_poly.pdbx_strand_id
1 'polypeptide(L)'
;MKVALITTPPSVRSGIGDYTRHLLPYLREHCDVQLFVEPGTGEEGSAAWLGEELRTVDQLRPRDFDQVLYQLGNEGHHAFMARMIRAIGGTVMQHDWVLFDLAMSAYPALSRGGAKGHLVALREGGIRQAQLYSKNWLDRRRQRTRPIANIDPAGVPGTILFGWHEPEATGRWTSDRALLRIPDSEVECVEFDLHAEPGRSVRILQGERVLFEGGSGVHQVRPENADQPVLSIETRGIKVSPTQRKYGDNRRLGCCVQSVGWKNDAGVCELDLSLPSAYVDTPVTLSRDRFLLPLNRSVVRGADSFIVHSDYVRRLIMEERNATTPIGILHHGAEARWGDKERSETRDKLGLDKKWSDSFLITSFGGVQPHKRIDKALEALALVRKTHDNVRLVLAGSLAADGFDPKGMVERLGLENAVRFTGFVPEEVGWDWLHAGDIALNLRGPSSGGTSGGIFQAFSFGRSVIASDAAEQRELPDSCVAKVPLGDEEVPRLAQLIRELCDNPERRAHLETEVQRFVNEECHWKVVAKQYAEYLDAFPAPRVSRRKLISLRVGLQSRKQAKDESSAGARAD
;
A
#
# COMPACT_ATOMS: atom_id res chain seq x y z
N MET A 1 8.76 -18.33 30.79
CA MET A 1 8.05 -18.85 29.58
C MET A 1 8.97 -18.70 28.39
N LYS A 2 9.07 -19.76 27.55
CA LYS A 2 9.88 -19.80 26.33
C LYS A 2 9.02 -19.55 25.08
N VAL A 3 9.33 -18.51 24.31
CA VAL A 3 8.50 -18.09 23.17
C VAL A 3 9.30 -18.20 21.87
N ALA A 4 8.79 -18.94 20.89
CA ALA A 4 9.26 -18.86 19.51
C ALA A 4 8.52 -17.73 18.79
N LEU A 5 9.19 -16.61 18.54
CA LEU A 5 8.63 -15.47 17.86
C LEU A 5 8.98 -15.53 16.36
N ILE A 6 7.95 -15.64 15.52
CA ILE A 6 8.08 -15.71 14.08
C ILE A 6 7.76 -14.34 13.47
N THR A 7 8.73 -13.77 12.77
CA THR A 7 8.67 -12.39 12.27
C THR A 7 9.39 -12.23 10.93
N THR A 8 9.38 -11.03 10.38
CA THR A 8 10.19 -10.64 9.21
C THR A 8 11.61 -10.29 9.61
N PRO A 9 12.62 -10.64 8.79
CA PRO A 9 14.01 -10.27 9.05
C PRO A 9 14.25 -8.76 8.86
N PRO A 10 15.29 -8.18 9.46
CA PRO A 10 15.62 -6.75 9.38
C PRO A 10 15.85 -6.22 7.98
N SER A 11 16.35 -7.05 7.05
CA SER A 11 16.55 -6.69 5.63
C SER A 11 15.27 -6.38 4.89
N VAL A 12 14.14 -6.90 5.38
CA VAL A 12 12.82 -6.67 4.78
C VAL A 12 12.20 -5.43 5.39
N ARG A 13 11.95 -4.41 4.56
CA ARG A 13 11.21 -3.22 4.99
C ARG A 13 9.77 -3.58 5.29
N SER A 14 9.42 -3.60 6.56
CA SER A 14 8.09 -3.99 7.04
C SER A 14 7.75 -3.24 8.32
N GLY A 15 6.59 -2.58 8.34
CA GLY A 15 6.08 -1.97 9.58
C GLY A 15 5.85 -2.97 10.70
N ILE A 16 5.65 -4.25 10.37
CA ILE A 16 5.52 -5.33 11.36
C ILE A 16 6.90 -5.76 11.89
N GLY A 17 7.93 -5.71 11.04
CA GLY A 17 9.32 -5.85 11.47
C GLY A 17 9.69 -4.76 12.47
N ASP A 18 9.35 -3.50 12.18
CA ASP A 18 9.56 -2.36 13.09
C ASP A 18 8.77 -2.52 14.38
N TYR A 19 7.51 -2.95 14.31
CA TYR A 19 6.71 -3.28 15.50
C TYR A 19 7.41 -4.33 16.38
N THR A 20 7.92 -5.40 15.79
CA THR A 20 8.65 -6.45 16.52
C THR A 20 9.92 -5.89 17.15
N ARG A 21 10.66 -5.04 16.45
CA ARG A 21 11.87 -4.38 16.94
C ARG A 21 11.61 -3.52 18.17
N HIS A 22 10.49 -2.81 18.21
CA HIS A 22 10.10 -2.00 19.37
C HIS A 22 9.58 -2.83 20.54
N LEU A 23 8.79 -3.87 20.26
CA LEU A 23 8.23 -4.75 21.30
C LEU A 23 9.29 -5.61 21.99
N LEU A 24 10.26 -6.14 21.23
CA LEU A 24 11.15 -7.22 21.65
C LEU A 24 11.99 -6.91 22.90
N PRO A 25 12.60 -5.71 23.06
CA PRO A 25 13.35 -5.39 24.27
C PRO A 25 12.52 -5.54 25.55
N TYR A 26 11.29 -5.06 25.52
CA TYR A 26 10.38 -5.10 26.67
C TYR A 26 9.77 -6.49 26.89
N LEU A 27 9.50 -7.23 25.81
CA LEU A 27 8.96 -8.59 25.93
C LEU A 27 9.97 -9.55 26.58
N ARG A 28 11.27 -9.32 26.35
CA ARG A 28 12.36 -10.08 26.98
C ARG A 28 12.49 -9.88 28.49
N GLU A 29 11.97 -8.79 29.02
CA GLU A 29 11.88 -8.61 30.48
C GLU A 29 10.94 -9.67 31.13
N HIS A 30 10.04 -10.28 30.34
CA HIS A 30 9.01 -11.20 30.80
C HIS A 30 9.14 -12.62 30.24
N CYS A 31 9.77 -12.80 29.07
CA CYS A 31 9.84 -14.05 28.35
C CYS A 31 11.24 -14.32 27.79
N ASP A 32 11.62 -15.61 27.72
CA ASP A 32 12.76 -16.08 26.94
C ASP A 32 12.35 -16.18 25.47
N VAL A 33 12.73 -15.22 24.64
CA VAL A 33 12.27 -15.09 23.25
C VAL A 33 13.35 -15.50 22.27
N GLN A 34 13.07 -16.50 21.44
CA GLN A 34 13.89 -16.89 20.30
C GLN A 34 13.23 -16.45 18.99
N LEU A 35 13.97 -15.73 18.13
CA LEU A 35 13.48 -15.22 16.86
C LEU A 35 13.63 -16.25 15.74
N PHE A 36 12.59 -16.34 14.89
CA PHE A 36 12.57 -17.18 13.70
C PHE A 36 12.09 -16.40 12.47
N VAL A 37 12.81 -16.58 11.35
CA VAL A 37 12.54 -15.93 10.06
C VAL A 37 12.43 -16.94 8.93
N GLU A 38 11.96 -16.50 7.76
CA GLU A 38 11.90 -17.35 6.55
C GLU A 38 13.32 -17.74 6.11
N PRO A 39 13.58 -19.01 5.71
CA PRO A 39 14.87 -19.43 5.18
C PRO A 39 15.27 -18.71 3.89
N GLY A 40 16.57 -18.48 3.68
CA GLY A 40 17.11 -17.89 2.46
C GLY A 40 16.99 -16.35 2.43
N THR A 41 16.89 -15.70 3.59
CA THR A 41 16.93 -14.25 3.71
C THR A 41 18.36 -13.69 3.78
N GLY A 42 19.36 -14.56 3.97
CA GLY A 42 20.80 -14.22 4.06
C GLY A 42 21.21 -13.64 5.42
N GLU A 43 20.31 -13.61 6.38
CA GLU A 43 20.57 -13.07 7.73
C GLU A 43 20.62 -14.15 8.82
N GLU A 44 20.52 -15.42 8.42
CA GLU A 44 20.57 -16.55 9.36
C GLU A 44 21.95 -16.59 10.06
N GLY A 45 21.93 -16.72 11.37
CA GLY A 45 23.16 -16.76 12.19
C GLY A 45 23.84 -15.41 12.39
N SER A 46 23.30 -14.31 11.86
CA SER A 46 23.83 -12.99 12.14
C SER A 46 23.32 -12.48 13.50
N ALA A 47 24.23 -12.04 14.36
CA ALA A 47 23.90 -11.39 15.64
C ALA A 47 23.29 -9.98 15.47
N ALA A 48 22.77 -9.64 14.28
CA ALA A 48 22.55 -8.27 13.86
C ALA A 48 21.26 -7.64 14.39
N TRP A 49 20.30 -8.43 14.90
CA TRP A 49 19.04 -7.84 15.36
C TRP A 49 18.95 -7.84 16.88
N LEU A 50 19.21 -6.67 17.47
CA LEU A 50 19.13 -6.47 18.93
C LEU A 50 19.99 -7.46 19.73
N GLY A 51 21.14 -7.89 19.16
CA GLY A 51 22.05 -8.82 19.81
C GLY A 51 21.65 -10.29 19.75
N GLU A 52 20.62 -10.65 18.96
CA GLU A 52 20.08 -12.00 18.90
C GLU A 52 20.42 -12.75 17.61
N GLU A 53 20.66 -14.06 17.77
CA GLU A 53 20.78 -15.00 16.66
C GLU A 53 19.40 -15.19 15.99
N LEU A 54 19.31 -14.88 14.70
CA LEU A 54 18.12 -15.18 13.88
C LEU A 54 18.19 -16.64 13.44
N ARG A 55 17.22 -17.45 13.85
CA ARG A 55 17.04 -18.81 13.37
C ARG A 55 16.04 -18.89 12.25
N THR A 56 16.16 -19.89 11.42
CA THR A 56 15.19 -20.14 10.36
C THR A 56 14.06 -21.05 10.83
N VAL A 57 12.85 -20.87 10.26
CA VAL A 57 11.66 -21.64 10.69
C VAL A 57 11.74 -23.14 10.39
N ASP A 58 12.66 -23.61 9.52
CA ASP A 58 12.95 -25.04 9.33
C ASP A 58 13.70 -25.65 10.51
N GLN A 59 14.39 -24.84 11.32
CA GLN A 59 15.03 -25.23 12.57
C GLN A 59 14.04 -25.25 13.76
N LEU A 60 12.85 -24.68 13.60
CA LEU A 60 11.86 -24.60 14.67
C LEU A 60 11.42 -26.00 15.13
N ARG A 61 11.54 -26.23 16.43
CA ARG A 61 10.96 -27.39 17.13
C ARG A 61 9.90 -26.88 18.10
N PRO A 62 8.61 -26.83 17.72
CA PRO A 62 7.57 -26.22 18.55
C PRO A 62 7.48 -26.78 19.97
N ARG A 63 7.94 -28.03 20.17
CA ARG A 63 7.92 -28.68 21.50
C ARG A 63 8.98 -28.17 22.48
N ASP A 64 9.96 -27.41 21.97
CA ASP A 64 11.04 -26.83 22.78
C ASP A 64 10.61 -25.46 23.33
N PHE A 65 9.39 -25.02 23.01
CA PHE A 65 8.82 -23.72 23.38
C PHE A 65 7.46 -23.90 24.06
N ASP A 66 7.16 -23.02 25.01
CA ASP A 66 5.85 -22.93 25.66
C ASP A 66 4.83 -22.31 24.73
N GLN A 67 5.27 -21.36 23.87
CA GLN A 67 4.42 -20.64 22.91
C GLN A 67 5.11 -20.49 21.56
N VAL A 68 4.28 -20.46 20.49
CA VAL A 68 4.68 -20.01 19.15
C VAL A 68 3.85 -18.80 18.80
N LEU A 69 4.49 -17.64 18.67
CA LEU A 69 3.87 -16.36 18.38
C LEU A 69 4.23 -15.90 16.97
N TYR A 70 3.23 -15.56 16.15
CA TYR A 70 3.41 -15.04 14.80
C TYR A 70 3.08 -13.56 14.75
N GLN A 71 3.98 -12.75 14.19
CA GLN A 71 3.71 -11.36 13.84
C GLN A 71 3.22 -11.31 12.39
N LEU A 72 1.90 -11.23 12.18
CA LEU A 72 1.27 -11.44 10.89
C LEU A 72 0.53 -10.19 10.40
N GLY A 73 0.81 -9.76 9.16
CA GLY A 73 0.05 -8.74 8.46
C GLY A 73 -0.08 -9.01 6.97
N ASN A 74 -0.64 -8.06 6.25
CA ASN A 74 -1.00 -8.21 4.84
C ASN A 74 0.17 -7.95 3.89
N GLU A 75 1.28 -8.65 4.09
CA GLU A 75 2.47 -8.51 3.26
C GLU A 75 2.88 -9.85 2.64
N GLY A 76 3.36 -9.81 1.39
CA GLY A 76 3.69 -11.03 0.64
C GLY A 76 4.78 -11.89 1.28
N HIS A 77 5.72 -11.28 2.00
CA HIS A 77 6.77 -11.99 2.71
C HIS A 77 6.29 -12.71 3.99
N HIS A 78 5.07 -12.46 4.46
CA HIS A 78 4.44 -13.26 5.53
C HIS A 78 3.77 -14.56 5.00
N ALA A 79 3.80 -14.81 3.70
CA ALA A 79 3.09 -15.95 3.08
C ALA A 79 3.49 -17.33 3.64
N PHE A 80 4.73 -17.50 4.11
CA PHE A 80 5.19 -18.73 4.74
C PHE A 80 4.47 -19.01 6.06
N MET A 81 4.13 -17.97 6.83
CA MET A 81 3.46 -18.08 8.13
C MET A 81 2.06 -18.72 7.99
N ALA A 82 1.31 -18.38 6.93
CA ALA A 82 -0.02 -18.98 6.70
C ALA A 82 0.00 -20.51 6.63
N ARG A 83 1.08 -21.09 6.08
CA ARG A 83 1.28 -22.54 6.03
C ARG A 83 1.67 -23.11 7.39
N MET A 84 2.51 -22.39 8.12
CA MET A 84 2.95 -22.78 9.46
C MET A 84 1.78 -22.79 10.43
N ILE A 85 0.98 -21.72 10.47
CA ILE A 85 -0.21 -21.60 11.32
C ILE A 85 -1.16 -22.77 11.09
N ARG A 86 -1.41 -23.15 9.84
CA ARG A 86 -2.23 -24.33 9.52
C ARG A 86 -1.62 -25.64 9.98
N ALA A 87 -0.29 -25.75 10.00
CA ALA A 87 0.40 -26.99 10.32
C ALA A 87 0.60 -27.19 11.83
N ILE A 88 0.93 -26.13 12.54
CA ILE A 88 1.36 -26.19 13.93
C ILE A 88 0.50 -25.40 14.91
N GLY A 89 -0.43 -24.55 14.42
CA GLY A 89 -1.20 -23.68 15.30
C GLY A 89 -0.33 -22.56 15.88
N GLY A 90 -0.64 -22.15 17.09
CA GLY A 90 0.03 -21.11 17.87
C GLY A 90 -0.79 -19.84 17.98
N THR A 91 -0.24 -18.83 18.64
CA THR A 91 -0.85 -17.51 18.82
C THR A 91 -0.49 -16.61 17.64
N VAL A 92 -1.50 -15.97 17.04
CA VAL A 92 -1.29 -15.02 15.96
C VAL A 92 -1.56 -13.60 16.46
N MET A 93 -0.51 -12.77 16.47
CA MET A 93 -0.71 -11.34 16.48
C MET A 93 -1.12 -10.91 15.10
N GLN A 94 -2.40 -10.61 14.92
CA GLN A 94 -2.98 -10.28 13.62
C GLN A 94 -3.08 -8.76 13.47
N HIS A 95 -2.11 -8.19 12.75
CA HIS A 95 -2.02 -6.75 12.52
C HIS A 95 -3.07 -6.25 11.53
N ASP A 96 -3.43 -7.04 10.51
CA ASP A 96 -4.44 -6.73 9.51
C ASP A 96 -5.51 -7.81 9.45
N TRP A 97 -6.79 -7.42 9.34
CA TRP A 97 -7.87 -8.35 9.03
C TRP A 97 -7.84 -8.80 7.58
N VAL A 98 -7.62 -7.87 6.65
CA VAL A 98 -7.50 -8.16 5.23
C VAL A 98 -6.09 -8.71 4.96
N LEU A 99 -5.99 -9.95 4.51
CA LEU A 99 -4.73 -10.63 4.15
C LEU A 99 -4.64 -10.90 2.64
N PHE A 100 -5.20 -10.00 1.83
CA PHE A 100 -5.26 -10.16 0.37
C PHE A 100 -3.88 -10.36 -0.26
N ASP A 101 -2.91 -9.49 0.03
CA ASP A 101 -1.58 -9.54 -0.58
C ASP A 101 -0.78 -10.74 -0.08
N LEU A 102 -0.92 -11.08 1.20
CA LEU A 102 -0.42 -12.34 1.76
C LEU A 102 -1.00 -13.55 1.02
N ALA A 103 -2.32 -13.61 0.82
CA ALA A 103 -2.99 -14.72 0.15
C ALA A 103 -2.57 -14.84 -1.32
N MET A 104 -2.44 -13.71 -2.04
CA MET A 104 -1.94 -13.69 -3.43
C MET A 104 -0.54 -14.28 -3.54
N SER A 105 0.34 -14.01 -2.56
CA SER A 105 1.71 -14.54 -2.49
C SER A 105 1.75 -16.00 -2.02
N ALA A 106 0.95 -16.37 -1.03
CA ALA A 106 0.87 -17.73 -0.49
C ALA A 106 0.26 -18.72 -1.49
N TYR A 107 -0.67 -18.25 -2.31
CA TYR A 107 -1.44 -19.07 -3.26
C TYR A 107 -1.38 -18.50 -4.69
N PRO A 108 -0.33 -18.75 -5.46
CA PRO A 108 -0.17 -18.20 -6.82
C PRO A 108 -1.31 -18.53 -7.79
N ALA A 109 -2.16 -19.51 -7.46
CA ALA A 109 -3.36 -19.82 -8.24
C ALA A 109 -4.36 -18.66 -8.26
N LEU A 110 -4.41 -17.82 -7.22
CA LEU A 110 -5.24 -16.61 -7.17
C LEU A 110 -4.83 -15.63 -8.27
N SER A 111 -3.54 -15.35 -8.45
CA SER A 111 -3.05 -14.45 -9.50
C SER A 111 -3.27 -15.01 -10.91
N ARG A 112 -3.13 -16.34 -11.09
CA ARG A 112 -3.32 -16.99 -12.38
C ARG A 112 -4.80 -17.12 -12.79
N GLY A 113 -5.70 -17.20 -11.79
CA GLY A 113 -7.14 -17.40 -12.02
C GLY A 113 -7.50 -18.84 -12.44
N GLY A 114 -8.63 -18.96 -13.16
CA GLY A 114 -9.16 -20.26 -13.56
C GLY A 114 -9.75 -21.06 -12.39
N ALA A 115 -10.12 -22.32 -12.63
CA ALA A 115 -10.79 -23.17 -11.62
C ALA A 115 -10.01 -23.28 -10.31
N LYS A 116 -8.68 -23.40 -10.38
CA LYS A 116 -7.82 -23.48 -9.19
C LYS A 116 -7.84 -22.18 -8.37
N GLY A 117 -7.83 -21.01 -9.03
CA GLY A 117 -7.93 -19.72 -8.36
C GLY A 117 -9.27 -19.55 -7.65
N HIS A 118 -10.37 -19.89 -8.30
CA HIS A 118 -11.71 -19.85 -7.70
C HIS A 118 -11.85 -20.80 -6.49
N LEU A 119 -11.29 -22.01 -6.57
CA LEU A 119 -11.27 -22.95 -5.44
C LEU A 119 -10.47 -22.39 -4.24
N VAL A 120 -9.34 -21.74 -4.51
CA VAL A 120 -8.56 -21.09 -3.44
C VAL A 120 -9.33 -19.91 -2.86
N ALA A 121 -9.94 -19.06 -3.68
CA ALA A 121 -10.76 -17.96 -3.21
C ALA A 121 -11.95 -18.45 -2.35
N LEU A 122 -12.58 -19.56 -2.73
CA LEU A 122 -13.64 -20.18 -1.93
C LEU A 122 -13.12 -20.71 -0.59
N ARG A 123 -11.97 -21.35 -0.58
CA ARG A 123 -11.35 -21.88 0.63
C ARG A 123 -10.93 -20.78 1.59
N GLU A 124 -10.28 -19.73 1.08
CA GLU A 124 -9.70 -18.65 1.89
C GLU A 124 -10.71 -17.56 2.24
N GLY A 125 -11.76 -17.37 1.45
CA GLY A 125 -12.73 -16.28 1.63
C GLY A 125 -14.19 -16.73 1.80
N GLY A 126 -14.50 -18.00 1.57
CA GLY A 126 -15.88 -18.47 1.53
C GLY A 126 -16.65 -17.99 0.30
N ILE A 127 -17.95 -18.22 0.29
CA ILE A 127 -18.79 -18.03 -0.91
C ILE A 127 -18.80 -16.56 -1.36
N ARG A 128 -19.04 -15.62 -0.46
CA ARG A 128 -19.16 -14.18 -0.80
C ARG A 128 -17.90 -13.63 -1.44
N GLN A 129 -16.74 -13.90 -0.83
CA GLN A 129 -15.45 -13.44 -1.36
C GLN A 129 -15.08 -14.18 -2.66
N ALA A 130 -15.39 -15.47 -2.79
CA ALA A 130 -15.19 -16.21 -4.03
C ALA A 130 -16.03 -15.64 -5.18
N GLN A 131 -17.28 -15.23 -4.94
CA GLN A 131 -18.14 -14.57 -5.93
C GLN A 131 -17.53 -13.22 -6.37
N LEU A 132 -17.08 -12.40 -5.42
CA LEU A 132 -16.45 -11.10 -5.73
C LEU A 132 -15.13 -11.30 -6.49
N TYR A 133 -14.29 -12.22 -6.06
CA TYR A 133 -13.07 -12.60 -6.77
C TYR A 133 -13.37 -13.05 -8.20
N SER A 134 -14.40 -13.91 -8.39
CA SER A 134 -14.82 -14.39 -9.70
C SER A 134 -15.31 -13.25 -10.60
N LYS A 135 -16.08 -12.31 -10.05
CA LYS A 135 -16.51 -11.10 -10.75
C LYS A 135 -15.29 -10.28 -11.21
N ASN A 136 -14.37 -9.98 -10.31
CA ASN A 136 -13.16 -9.21 -10.65
C ASN A 136 -12.29 -9.90 -11.70
N TRP A 137 -12.17 -11.22 -11.62
CA TRP A 137 -11.44 -12.00 -12.62
C TRP A 137 -12.15 -11.97 -14.00
N LEU A 138 -13.47 -12.10 -14.03
CA LEU A 138 -14.26 -12.00 -15.27
C LEU A 138 -14.21 -10.59 -15.86
N ASP A 139 -14.34 -9.55 -15.05
CA ASP A 139 -14.26 -8.17 -15.49
C ASP A 139 -12.88 -7.87 -16.09
N ARG A 140 -11.81 -8.30 -15.42
CA ARG A 140 -10.43 -8.22 -15.93
C ARG A 140 -10.28 -8.96 -17.26
N ARG A 141 -10.89 -10.14 -17.40
CA ARG A 141 -10.84 -10.91 -18.65
C ARG A 141 -11.64 -10.23 -19.75
N ARG A 142 -12.83 -9.70 -19.43
CA ARG A 142 -13.68 -8.96 -20.38
C ARG A 142 -13.00 -7.68 -20.86
N GLN A 143 -12.35 -6.95 -19.97
CA GLN A 143 -11.60 -5.76 -20.34
C GLN A 143 -10.43 -6.09 -21.29
N ARG A 144 -9.76 -7.24 -21.10
CA ARG A 144 -8.70 -7.72 -22.01
C ARG A 144 -9.22 -8.10 -23.40
N THR A 145 -10.48 -8.49 -23.51
CA THR A 145 -11.10 -9.01 -24.74
C THR A 145 -12.04 -8.01 -25.40
N ARG A 146 -12.39 -6.90 -24.73
CA ARG A 146 -13.20 -5.86 -25.35
C ARG A 146 -12.36 -5.13 -26.38
N PRO A 147 -12.77 -5.14 -27.67
CA PRO A 147 -12.33 -4.12 -28.58
C PRO A 147 -12.85 -2.78 -28.04
N ILE A 148 -12.02 -1.76 -28.06
CA ILE A 148 -12.35 -0.36 -27.74
C ILE A 148 -13.39 0.20 -28.75
N ALA A 149 -13.93 -0.64 -29.60
CA ALA A 149 -14.71 -0.38 -30.78
C ALA A 149 -16.03 0.43 -30.61
N ASN A 150 -16.45 0.74 -29.40
CA ASN A 150 -17.78 1.34 -29.18
C ASN A 150 -17.75 2.68 -28.41
N ILE A 151 -16.61 3.36 -28.32
CA ILE A 151 -16.61 4.73 -27.82
C ILE A 151 -16.53 5.64 -29.03
N ASP A 152 -17.59 6.42 -29.26
CA ASP A 152 -17.54 7.49 -30.24
C ASP A 152 -16.55 8.56 -29.75
N PRO A 153 -15.39 8.69 -30.39
CA PRO A 153 -14.39 9.67 -29.95
C PRO A 153 -14.83 11.11 -30.21
N ALA A 154 -15.85 11.35 -31.04
CA ALA A 154 -16.28 12.68 -31.40
C ALA A 154 -16.83 13.49 -30.21
N GLY A 155 -17.46 12.82 -29.24
CA GLY A 155 -18.03 13.45 -28.04
C GLY A 155 -17.03 13.61 -26.86
N VAL A 156 -15.78 13.14 -26.99
CA VAL A 156 -14.81 13.14 -25.89
C VAL A 156 -13.85 14.34 -26.04
N PRO A 157 -13.77 15.26 -25.07
CA PRO A 157 -12.87 16.41 -25.16
C PRO A 157 -11.40 15.99 -24.99
N GLY A 158 -10.48 16.78 -25.60
CA GLY A 158 -9.05 16.62 -25.44
C GLY A 158 -8.34 15.96 -26.63
N THR A 159 -7.01 15.96 -26.58
CA THR A 159 -6.13 15.46 -27.64
C THR A 159 -5.72 14.01 -27.39
N ILE A 160 -5.30 13.69 -26.17
CA ILE A 160 -4.98 12.31 -25.73
C ILE A 160 -6.28 11.68 -25.24
N LEU A 161 -6.84 10.77 -26.02
CA LEU A 161 -8.20 10.30 -25.76
C LEU A 161 -8.22 9.06 -24.89
N PHE A 162 -7.80 7.93 -25.39
CA PHE A 162 -8.06 6.64 -24.77
C PHE A 162 -6.86 5.68 -24.94
N GLY A 163 -6.70 4.73 -24.01
CA GLY A 163 -5.71 3.66 -24.13
C GLY A 163 -4.27 4.08 -23.82
N TRP A 164 -4.07 5.18 -23.11
CA TRP A 164 -2.77 5.69 -22.70
C TRP A 164 -2.54 5.41 -21.21
N HIS A 165 -1.33 4.96 -20.88
CA HIS A 165 -0.86 4.88 -19.51
C HIS A 165 -0.39 6.25 -19.01
N GLU A 166 -0.02 6.33 -17.74
CA GLU A 166 0.57 7.56 -17.18
C GLU A 166 1.89 7.91 -17.88
N PRO A 167 2.20 9.20 -18.06
CA PRO A 167 3.44 9.63 -18.66
C PRO A 167 4.65 9.20 -17.83
N GLU A 168 5.73 8.81 -18.52
CA GLU A 168 7.02 8.44 -17.93
C GLU A 168 8.11 9.34 -18.50
N ALA A 169 9.29 9.38 -17.87
CA ALA A 169 10.40 10.25 -18.32
C ALA A 169 10.87 9.98 -19.76
N THR A 170 10.63 8.78 -20.28
CA THR A 170 11.05 8.37 -21.64
C THR A 170 9.93 8.45 -22.67
N GLY A 171 8.73 8.91 -22.30
CA GLY A 171 7.56 8.96 -23.17
C GLY A 171 6.31 8.40 -22.50
N ARG A 172 5.33 8.03 -23.29
CA ARG A 172 4.04 7.52 -22.80
C ARG A 172 3.67 6.19 -23.43
N TRP A 173 3.44 5.19 -22.59
CA TRP A 173 3.04 3.87 -23.05
C TRP A 173 1.58 3.82 -23.47
N THR A 174 1.31 3.12 -24.55
CA THR A 174 -0.06 2.76 -24.96
C THR A 174 -0.49 1.43 -24.36
N SER A 175 -1.78 1.19 -24.29
CA SER A 175 -2.34 -0.17 -24.19
C SER A 175 -2.26 -0.90 -25.54
N ASP A 176 -3.00 -1.98 -25.72
CA ASP A 176 -3.10 -2.68 -27.03
C ASP A 176 -3.65 -1.76 -28.14
N ARG A 177 -4.44 -0.75 -27.77
CA ARG A 177 -4.95 0.30 -28.66
C ARG A 177 -5.02 1.62 -27.91
N ALA A 178 -4.52 2.69 -28.51
CA ALA A 178 -4.64 4.05 -28.02
C ALA A 178 -5.22 4.98 -29.09
N LEU A 179 -6.00 5.97 -28.67
CA LEU A 179 -6.60 6.96 -29.54
C LEU A 179 -6.01 8.34 -29.28
N LEU A 180 -5.71 9.04 -30.35
CA LEU A 180 -5.17 10.38 -30.37
C LEU A 180 -5.98 11.23 -31.34
N ARG A 181 -6.42 12.44 -30.92
CA ARG A 181 -7.05 13.41 -31.80
C ARG A 181 -5.99 14.34 -32.38
N ILE A 182 -5.98 14.47 -33.70
CA ILE A 182 -5.19 15.50 -34.38
C ILE A 182 -6.05 16.78 -34.49
N PRO A 183 -5.42 17.97 -34.57
CA PRO A 183 -6.17 19.22 -34.79
C PRO A 183 -7.03 19.18 -36.06
N ASP A 184 -8.17 19.86 -36.05
CA ASP A 184 -9.08 19.96 -37.20
C ASP A 184 -8.52 20.81 -38.36
N SER A 185 -7.34 21.45 -38.19
CA SER A 185 -6.62 22.16 -39.25
C SER A 185 -5.95 21.16 -40.20
N GLU A 186 -5.80 21.54 -41.47
CA GLU A 186 -5.11 20.73 -42.48
C GLU A 186 -3.73 20.30 -41.99
N VAL A 187 -3.60 19.06 -41.55
CA VAL A 187 -2.36 18.45 -41.07
C VAL A 187 -1.75 17.70 -42.25
N GLU A 188 -0.60 18.18 -42.74
CA GLU A 188 0.12 17.54 -43.83
C GLU A 188 0.65 16.15 -43.47
N CYS A 189 1.24 16.03 -42.27
CA CYS A 189 1.71 14.77 -41.73
C CYS A 189 1.77 14.80 -40.19
N VAL A 190 1.68 13.61 -39.59
CA VAL A 190 1.95 13.39 -38.19
C VAL A 190 3.17 12.51 -38.07
N GLU A 191 4.12 12.93 -37.26
CA GLU A 191 5.36 12.20 -36.97
C GLU A 191 5.25 11.58 -35.58
N PHE A 192 5.60 10.30 -35.48
CA PHE A 192 5.63 9.54 -34.25
C PHE A 192 7.05 9.00 -34.03
N ASP A 193 7.61 9.23 -32.86
CA ASP A 193 8.75 8.46 -32.37
C ASP A 193 8.26 7.34 -31.47
N LEU A 194 8.42 6.10 -31.92
CA LEU A 194 7.85 4.91 -31.31
C LEU A 194 8.95 3.97 -30.81
N HIS A 195 8.78 3.48 -29.59
CA HIS A 195 9.55 2.36 -29.08
C HIS A 195 8.64 1.17 -28.83
N ALA A 196 8.91 0.07 -29.50
CA ALA A 196 8.21 -1.20 -29.32
C ALA A 196 9.21 -2.30 -28.94
N GLU A 197 8.89 -3.11 -27.95
CA GLU A 197 9.74 -4.23 -27.57
C GLU A 197 9.87 -5.26 -28.71
N PRO A 198 10.97 -6.03 -28.78
CA PRO A 198 11.16 -7.04 -29.81
C PRO A 198 9.98 -8.00 -29.95
N GLY A 199 9.57 -8.26 -31.19
CA GLY A 199 8.43 -9.13 -31.52
C GLY A 199 7.05 -8.47 -31.41
N ARG A 200 6.98 -7.16 -31.19
CA ARG A 200 5.75 -6.37 -31.31
C ARG A 200 5.70 -5.68 -32.66
N SER A 201 4.48 -5.57 -33.22
CA SER A 201 4.17 -4.78 -34.40
C SER A 201 3.21 -3.67 -34.01
N VAL A 202 3.48 -2.45 -34.46
CA VAL A 202 2.66 -1.25 -34.22
C VAL A 202 1.98 -0.88 -35.53
N ARG A 203 0.68 -0.58 -35.44
CA ARG A 203 -0.11 -0.05 -36.55
C ARG A 203 -0.70 1.29 -36.17
N ILE A 204 -0.64 2.25 -37.08
CA ILE A 204 -1.34 3.53 -36.96
C ILE A 204 -2.46 3.54 -37.99
N LEU A 205 -3.67 3.79 -37.53
CA LEU A 205 -4.86 3.76 -38.36
C LEU A 205 -5.66 5.07 -38.25
N GLN A 206 -6.34 5.42 -39.33
CA GLN A 206 -7.42 6.42 -39.34
C GLN A 206 -8.71 5.71 -39.75
N GLY A 207 -9.66 5.60 -38.83
CA GLY A 207 -10.79 4.70 -39.00
C GLY A 207 -10.35 3.24 -39.15
N GLU A 208 -10.75 2.59 -40.27
CA GLU A 208 -10.31 1.23 -40.60
C GLU A 208 -9.05 1.17 -41.46
N ARG A 209 -8.59 2.32 -41.96
CA ARG A 209 -7.45 2.39 -42.87
C ARG A 209 -6.12 2.38 -42.10
N VAL A 210 -5.24 1.50 -42.50
CA VAL A 210 -3.86 1.42 -41.98
C VAL A 210 -3.00 2.46 -42.71
N LEU A 211 -2.48 3.43 -41.95
CA LEU A 211 -1.56 4.44 -42.44
C LEU A 211 -0.11 4.00 -42.32
N PHE A 212 0.18 3.16 -41.30
CA PHE A 212 1.49 2.63 -41.03
C PHE A 212 1.40 1.26 -40.35
N GLU A 213 2.35 0.36 -40.66
CA GLU A 213 2.59 -0.87 -39.92
C GLU A 213 4.08 -1.14 -39.84
N GLY A 214 4.64 -1.28 -38.61
CA GLY A 214 6.09 -1.44 -38.43
C GLY A 214 6.50 -1.66 -36.97
N GLY A 215 7.75 -1.37 -36.64
CA GLY A 215 8.35 -1.47 -35.30
C GLY A 215 8.78 -0.12 -34.73
N SER A 216 9.84 -0.12 -33.92
CA SER A 216 10.42 1.08 -33.32
C SER A 216 11.03 2.02 -34.34
N GLY A 217 11.06 3.32 -34.07
CA GLY A 217 11.68 4.37 -34.86
C GLY A 217 10.76 5.56 -35.07
N VAL A 218 11.29 6.53 -35.85
CA VAL A 218 10.53 7.72 -36.23
C VAL A 218 9.76 7.43 -37.53
N HIS A 219 8.45 7.64 -37.50
CA HIS A 219 7.54 7.32 -38.59
C HIS A 219 6.62 8.49 -38.90
N GLN A 220 6.47 8.80 -40.17
CA GLN A 220 5.57 9.83 -40.65
C GLN A 220 4.34 9.18 -41.28
N VAL A 221 3.16 9.62 -40.89
CA VAL A 221 1.85 9.22 -41.45
C VAL A 221 1.13 10.44 -42.00
N ARG A 222 0.41 10.27 -43.09
CA ARG A 222 -0.42 11.31 -43.68
C ARG A 222 -1.89 10.98 -43.45
N PRO A 223 -2.58 11.75 -42.58
CA PRO A 223 -4.02 11.64 -42.44
C PRO A 223 -4.70 12.04 -43.75
N GLU A 224 -5.66 11.27 -44.22
CA GLU A 224 -6.31 11.52 -45.53
C GLU A 224 -7.74 12.07 -45.38
N ASN A 225 -8.34 11.97 -44.21
CA ASN A 225 -9.70 12.39 -43.98
C ASN A 225 -9.77 13.41 -42.84
N ALA A 226 -9.99 14.67 -43.18
CA ALA A 226 -10.17 15.76 -42.23
C ALA A 226 -11.42 15.58 -41.34
N ASP A 227 -12.46 14.87 -41.84
CA ASP A 227 -13.71 14.60 -41.10
C ASP A 227 -13.51 13.53 -40.02
N GLN A 228 -12.34 12.84 -39.99
CA GLN A 228 -12.00 11.86 -38.98
C GLN A 228 -10.67 12.22 -38.26
N PRO A 229 -10.69 13.22 -37.37
CA PRO A 229 -9.49 13.74 -36.76
C PRO A 229 -8.87 12.81 -35.69
N VAL A 230 -9.22 11.53 -35.67
CA VAL A 230 -8.73 10.57 -34.68
C VAL A 230 -7.86 9.50 -35.32
N LEU A 231 -6.65 9.38 -34.78
CA LEU A 231 -5.72 8.30 -35.09
C LEU A 231 -5.78 7.22 -34.00
N SER A 232 -5.67 5.97 -34.43
CA SER A 232 -5.58 4.80 -33.56
C SER A 232 -4.20 4.19 -33.65
N ILE A 233 -3.54 3.99 -32.51
CA ILE A 233 -2.26 3.30 -32.40
C ILE A 233 -2.57 1.91 -31.82
N GLU A 234 -2.34 0.87 -32.61
CA GLU A 234 -2.58 -0.52 -32.20
C GLU A 234 -1.24 -1.26 -32.10
N THR A 235 -1.07 -2.01 -31.02
CA THR A 235 0.11 -2.86 -30.83
C THR A 235 -0.30 -4.32 -30.78
N ARG A 236 0.33 -5.14 -31.64
CA ARG A 236 0.16 -6.60 -31.67
C ARG A 236 1.34 -7.31 -31.03
N GLY A 237 1.14 -8.54 -30.57
CA GLY A 237 2.20 -9.35 -29.97
C GLY A 237 2.54 -9.00 -28.53
N ILE A 238 1.67 -8.27 -27.82
CA ILE A 238 1.90 -7.83 -26.44
C ILE A 238 1.99 -9.04 -25.50
N LYS A 239 3.14 -9.19 -24.87
CA LYS A 239 3.38 -10.12 -23.77
C LYS A 239 4.00 -9.34 -22.62
N VAL A 240 3.56 -9.62 -21.38
CA VAL A 240 4.22 -9.07 -20.20
C VAL A 240 5.62 -9.65 -20.13
N SER A 241 6.64 -8.82 -20.22
CA SER A 241 8.03 -9.26 -20.28
C SER A 241 8.48 -9.89 -18.93
N PRO A 242 9.52 -10.75 -18.93
CA PRO A 242 10.12 -11.24 -17.68
C PRO A 242 10.60 -10.11 -16.78
N THR A 243 11.14 -9.03 -17.36
CA THR A 243 11.62 -7.84 -16.66
C THR A 243 10.47 -7.11 -15.97
N GLN A 244 9.36 -6.87 -16.66
CA GLN A 244 8.16 -6.29 -16.04
C GLN A 244 7.68 -7.13 -14.85
N ARG A 245 7.64 -8.46 -15.00
CA ARG A 245 7.24 -9.37 -13.91
C ARG A 245 8.19 -9.32 -12.72
N LYS A 246 9.48 -9.18 -12.97
CA LYS A 246 10.51 -9.07 -11.94
C LYS A 246 10.31 -7.82 -11.07
N TYR A 247 9.87 -6.71 -11.69
CA TYR A 247 9.60 -5.45 -10.99
C TYR A 247 8.13 -5.27 -10.58
N GLY A 248 7.30 -6.33 -10.70
CA GLY A 248 5.88 -6.28 -10.31
C GLY A 248 4.97 -5.51 -11.27
N ASP A 249 5.49 -5.02 -12.39
CA ASP A 249 4.69 -4.34 -13.41
C ASP A 249 3.90 -5.37 -14.24
N ASN A 250 2.60 -5.39 -14.02
CA ASN A 250 1.68 -6.28 -14.74
C ASN A 250 0.88 -5.56 -15.82
N ARG A 251 1.22 -4.31 -16.15
CA ARG A 251 0.52 -3.55 -17.21
C ARG A 251 0.71 -4.24 -18.56
N ARG A 252 -0.31 -4.19 -19.38
CA ARG A 252 -0.19 -4.57 -20.80
C ARG A 252 0.28 -3.35 -21.58
N LEU A 253 1.58 -3.16 -21.61
CA LEU A 253 2.20 -2.07 -22.34
C LEU A 253 2.23 -2.39 -23.82
N GLY A 254 1.69 -1.51 -24.65
CA GLY A 254 1.73 -1.58 -26.10
C GLY A 254 3.08 -1.10 -26.66
N CYS A 255 3.12 0.02 -27.35
CA CYS A 255 4.35 0.75 -27.65
C CYS A 255 4.51 1.95 -26.72
N CYS A 256 5.73 2.40 -26.50
CA CYS A 256 6.01 3.69 -25.89
C CYS A 256 6.10 4.75 -27.00
N VAL A 257 5.27 5.77 -26.88
CA VAL A 257 5.34 6.94 -27.77
C VAL A 257 6.25 7.95 -27.08
N GLN A 258 7.40 8.23 -27.68
CA GLN A 258 8.40 9.13 -27.13
C GLN A 258 8.10 10.59 -27.51
N SER A 259 7.63 10.81 -28.74
CA SER A 259 7.10 12.10 -29.19
C SER A 259 6.02 11.92 -30.26
N VAL A 260 5.16 12.92 -30.38
CA VAL A 260 4.19 13.09 -31.47
C VAL A 260 4.25 14.53 -31.92
N GLY A 261 4.54 14.75 -33.20
CA GLY A 261 4.49 16.06 -33.80
C GLY A 261 3.59 16.06 -35.04
N TRP A 262 3.05 17.21 -35.39
CA TRP A 262 2.37 17.39 -36.69
C TRP A 262 2.84 18.65 -37.38
N LYS A 263 2.83 18.60 -38.70
CA LYS A 263 3.14 19.71 -39.55
C LYS A 263 1.86 20.22 -40.23
N ASN A 264 1.62 21.52 -40.15
CA ASN A 264 0.59 22.25 -40.86
C ASN A 264 1.15 23.54 -41.43
N ASP A 265 0.32 24.35 -42.12
CA ASP A 265 0.74 25.64 -42.71
C ASP A 265 1.34 26.63 -41.71
N ALA A 266 1.01 26.50 -40.42
CA ALA A 266 1.51 27.35 -39.34
C ALA A 266 2.90 26.90 -38.81
N GLY A 267 3.39 25.72 -39.20
CA GLY A 267 4.68 25.16 -38.79
C GLY A 267 4.58 23.75 -38.17
N VAL A 268 5.62 23.38 -37.40
CA VAL A 268 5.70 22.10 -36.72
C VAL A 268 5.23 22.31 -35.26
N CYS A 269 4.25 21.56 -34.85
CA CYS A 269 3.73 21.52 -33.46
C CYS A 269 4.06 20.17 -32.83
N GLU A 270 4.46 20.16 -31.59
CA GLU A 270 4.71 18.97 -30.81
C GLU A 270 3.59 18.79 -29.76
N LEU A 271 3.13 17.56 -29.58
CA LEU A 271 2.13 17.22 -28.57
C LEU A 271 2.80 17.07 -27.22
N ASP A 272 2.29 17.79 -26.24
CA ASP A 272 2.65 17.53 -24.84
C ASP A 272 2.04 16.20 -24.37
N LEU A 273 2.87 15.15 -24.30
CA LEU A 273 2.46 13.82 -23.84
C LEU A 273 2.15 13.76 -22.34
N SER A 274 2.43 14.82 -21.57
CA SER A 274 2.06 14.91 -20.15
C SER A 274 0.60 15.31 -19.95
N LEU A 275 -0.10 15.76 -20.99
CA LEU A 275 -1.50 16.14 -20.92
C LEU A 275 -2.36 14.98 -20.40
N PRO A 276 -3.38 15.26 -19.56
CA PRO A 276 -4.29 14.22 -19.08
C PRO A 276 -5.00 13.55 -20.26
N SER A 277 -5.12 12.22 -20.23
CA SER A 277 -5.98 11.53 -21.19
C SER A 277 -7.43 11.78 -20.84
N ALA A 278 -8.27 11.98 -21.85
CA ALA A 278 -9.70 12.19 -21.67
C ALA A 278 -10.40 10.98 -21.03
N TYR A 279 -9.81 9.82 -21.19
CA TYR A 279 -10.32 8.56 -20.63
C TYR A 279 -9.18 7.73 -20.09
N VAL A 280 -9.07 7.65 -18.78
CA VAL A 280 -8.18 6.70 -18.11
C VAL A 280 -8.91 5.36 -18.04
N ASP A 281 -8.53 4.42 -18.90
CA ASP A 281 -8.97 3.03 -18.74
C ASP A 281 -8.19 2.45 -17.55
N THR A 282 -8.71 2.69 -16.35
CA THR A 282 -8.12 2.12 -15.14
C THR A 282 -8.21 0.60 -15.29
N PRO A 283 -7.08 -0.11 -15.44
CA PRO A 283 -7.13 -1.55 -15.68
C PRO A 283 -7.84 -2.22 -14.50
N VAL A 284 -8.87 -3.00 -14.78
CA VAL A 284 -9.53 -3.81 -13.74
C VAL A 284 -8.52 -4.81 -13.23
N THR A 285 -8.02 -4.56 -12.04
CA THR A 285 -7.08 -5.45 -11.34
C THR A 285 -7.85 -6.39 -10.41
N LEU A 286 -7.24 -7.51 -10.06
CA LEU A 286 -7.80 -8.38 -9.02
C LEU A 286 -7.83 -7.69 -7.65
N SER A 287 -6.99 -6.68 -7.46
CA SER A 287 -6.90 -5.88 -6.24
C SER A 287 -7.91 -4.73 -6.16
N ARG A 288 -8.74 -4.51 -7.19
CA ARG A 288 -9.78 -3.44 -7.21
C ARG A 288 -10.57 -3.39 -5.90
N ASP A 289 -11.04 -4.55 -5.45
CA ASP A 289 -11.86 -4.69 -4.25
C ASP A 289 -11.09 -5.40 -3.11
N ARG A 290 -9.77 -5.19 -3.01
CA ARG A 290 -8.90 -5.92 -2.07
C ARG A 290 -9.37 -5.84 -0.61
N PHE A 291 -9.92 -4.70 -0.21
CA PHE A 291 -10.43 -4.50 1.15
C PHE A 291 -11.71 -5.30 1.46
N LEU A 292 -12.41 -5.76 0.43
CA LEU A 292 -13.58 -6.64 0.54
C LEU A 292 -13.21 -8.13 0.37
N LEU A 293 -11.91 -8.43 0.20
CA LEU A 293 -11.36 -9.76 0.00
C LEU A 293 -10.32 -10.10 1.08
N PRO A 294 -10.71 -10.27 2.34
CA PRO A 294 -9.80 -10.66 3.42
C PRO A 294 -8.96 -11.89 3.10
N LEU A 295 -9.51 -12.92 2.49
CA LEU A 295 -8.83 -14.17 2.09
C LEU A 295 -7.95 -14.78 3.20
N ASN A 296 -8.43 -14.73 4.44
CA ASN A 296 -7.68 -15.01 5.66
C ASN A 296 -8.09 -16.30 6.39
N ARG A 297 -9.05 -17.04 5.83
CA ARG A 297 -9.72 -18.16 6.51
C ARG A 297 -8.78 -19.27 6.99
N SER A 298 -7.73 -19.56 6.22
CA SER A 298 -6.72 -20.55 6.62
C SER A 298 -5.93 -20.12 7.84
N VAL A 299 -5.64 -18.83 7.99
CA VAL A 299 -5.01 -18.25 9.18
C VAL A 299 -5.98 -18.29 10.34
N VAL A 300 -7.18 -17.73 10.15
CA VAL A 300 -8.18 -17.59 11.20
C VAL A 300 -8.60 -18.95 11.77
N ARG A 301 -8.73 -19.99 10.94
CA ARG A 301 -9.10 -21.34 11.40
C ARG A 301 -7.91 -22.17 11.86
N GLY A 302 -6.69 -21.82 11.48
CA GLY A 302 -5.49 -22.57 11.81
C GLY A 302 -4.84 -22.16 13.13
N ALA A 303 -5.01 -20.92 13.56
CA ALA A 303 -4.45 -20.41 14.81
C ALA A 303 -5.19 -20.98 16.05
N ASP A 304 -4.48 -21.15 17.14
CA ASP A 304 -5.06 -21.59 18.43
C ASP A 304 -5.65 -20.41 19.19
N SER A 305 -5.00 -19.26 19.15
CA SER A 305 -5.43 -18.02 19.79
C SER A 305 -4.96 -16.79 19.00
N PHE A 306 -5.49 -15.62 19.35
CA PHE A 306 -5.17 -14.37 18.68
C PHE A 306 -4.82 -13.26 19.66
N ILE A 307 -3.94 -12.38 19.25
CA ILE A 307 -3.80 -11.03 19.79
C ILE A 307 -4.19 -10.08 18.66
N VAL A 308 -5.00 -9.07 18.96
CA VAL A 308 -5.46 -8.04 18.04
C VAL A 308 -5.40 -6.67 18.71
N HIS A 309 -5.44 -5.60 17.92
CA HIS A 309 -5.38 -4.24 18.47
C HIS A 309 -6.74 -3.59 18.71
N SER A 310 -7.84 -4.24 18.28
CA SER A 310 -9.17 -3.65 18.34
C SER A 310 -10.29 -4.68 18.54
N ASP A 311 -11.37 -4.26 19.16
CA ASP A 311 -12.60 -5.05 19.26
C ASP A 311 -13.23 -5.28 17.88
N TYR A 312 -13.02 -4.33 16.96
CA TYR A 312 -13.45 -4.48 15.58
C TYR A 312 -12.90 -5.77 14.95
N VAL A 313 -11.58 -5.99 15.02
CA VAL A 313 -10.95 -7.21 14.46
C VAL A 313 -11.33 -8.44 15.28
N ARG A 314 -11.44 -8.32 16.62
CA ARG A 314 -11.91 -9.43 17.47
C ARG A 314 -13.28 -9.93 17.01
N ARG A 315 -14.25 -9.04 16.77
CA ARG A 315 -15.58 -9.41 16.28
C ARG A 315 -15.53 -10.12 14.94
N LEU A 316 -14.71 -9.63 13.98
CA LEU A 316 -14.54 -10.26 12.69
C LEU A 316 -13.97 -11.68 12.79
N ILE A 317 -13.01 -11.92 13.70
CA ILE A 317 -12.49 -13.27 13.97
C ILE A 317 -13.60 -14.16 14.56
N MET A 318 -14.38 -13.65 15.50
CA MET A 318 -15.47 -14.41 16.13
C MET A 318 -16.59 -14.78 15.14
N GLU A 319 -16.88 -13.92 14.15
CA GLU A 319 -17.82 -14.23 13.06
C GLU A 319 -17.34 -15.39 12.18
N GLU A 320 -16.03 -15.50 11.93
CA GLU A 320 -15.46 -16.58 11.11
C GLU A 320 -15.24 -17.87 11.92
N ARG A 321 -15.06 -17.78 13.25
CA ARG A 321 -14.85 -18.93 14.16
C ARG A 321 -16.04 -19.14 15.10
N ASN A 322 -15.79 -19.01 16.39
CA ASN A 322 -16.79 -19.09 17.45
C ASN A 322 -16.37 -18.24 18.66
N ALA A 323 -17.31 -18.01 19.56
CA ALA A 323 -17.12 -17.20 20.76
C ALA A 323 -16.11 -17.78 21.77
N THR A 324 -15.71 -19.05 21.64
CA THR A 324 -14.76 -19.70 22.56
C THR A 324 -13.31 -19.57 22.14
N THR A 325 -13.02 -18.97 20.96
CA THR A 325 -11.65 -18.74 20.54
C THR A 325 -11.00 -17.69 21.44
N PRO A 326 -9.84 -17.99 22.05
CA PRO A 326 -9.12 -17.01 22.86
C PRO A 326 -8.63 -15.85 21.99
N ILE A 327 -9.00 -14.61 22.35
CA ILE A 327 -8.59 -13.40 21.64
C ILE A 327 -8.27 -12.32 22.67
N GLY A 328 -7.01 -11.91 22.75
CA GLY A 328 -6.57 -10.76 23.54
C GLY A 328 -6.68 -9.48 22.70
N ILE A 329 -7.19 -8.41 23.30
CA ILE A 329 -7.15 -7.07 22.71
C ILE A 329 -6.06 -6.31 23.45
N LEU A 330 -4.99 -5.97 22.72
CA LEU A 330 -3.85 -5.21 23.24
C LEU A 330 -3.62 -4.01 22.33
N HIS A 331 -3.40 -2.84 22.92
CA HIS A 331 -3.10 -1.66 22.13
C HIS A 331 -1.80 -1.82 21.33
N HIS A 332 -1.68 -1.10 20.23
CA HIS A 332 -0.39 -0.95 19.56
C HIS A 332 0.55 -0.18 20.49
N GLY A 333 1.81 -0.60 20.56
CA GLY A 333 2.78 0.06 21.43
C GLY A 333 3.19 1.45 20.94
N ALA A 334 3.52 2.30 21.89
CA ALA A 334 4.09 3.63 21.66
C ALA A 334 5.26 3.86 22.64
N GLU A 335 6.17 4.79 22.31
CA GLU A 335 7.28 5.21 23.15
C GLU A 335 7.03 6.62 23.65
N ALA A 336 7.40 6.94 24.87
CA ALA A 336 7.30 8.31 25.40
C ALA A 336 8.52 9.13 24.96
N ARG A 337 8.38 9.94 23.89
CA ARG A 337 9.45 10.74 23.27
C ARG A 337 9.17 12.25 23.31
N TRP A 338 8.13 12.70 24.02
CA TRP A 338 7.86 14.10 24.22
C TRP A 338 8.80 14.69 25.27
N GLY A 339 9.26 15.91 25.03
CA GLY A 339 10.18 16.61 25.94
C GLY A 339 11.67 16.39 25.65
N ASP A 340 12.02 15.52 24.70
CA ASP A 340 13.43 15.28 24.33
C ASP A 340 14.04 16.49 23.59
N LYS A 341 13.23 17.25 22.86
CA LYS A 341 13.65 18.41 22.05
C LYS A 341 12.51 19.43 21.91
N GLU A 342 12.87 20.68 21.66
CA GLU A 342 11.91 21.69 21.26
C GLU A 342 11.47 21.47 19.79
N ARG A 343 10.20 21.78 19.51
CA ARG A 343 9.64 21.65 18.15
C ARG A 343 10.36 22.52 17.13
N SER A 344 10.78 23.72 17.53
CA SER A 344 11.56 24.65 16.71
C SER A 344 12.90 24.06 16.27
N GLU A 345 13.64 23.41 17.18
CA GLU A 345 14.92 22.75 16.88
C GLU A 345 14.73 21.65 15.82
N THR A 346 13.62 20.92 15.89
CA THR A 346 13.33 19.88 14.89
C THR A 346 12.96 20.49 13.53
N ARG A 347 12.26 21.59 13.51
CA ARG A 347 11.96 22.35 12.27
C ARG A 347 13.22 22.88 11.62
N ASP A 348 14.18 23.37 12.40
CA ASP A 348 15.50 23.82 11.92
C ASP A 348 16.31 22.63 11.38
N LYS A 349 16.33 21.50 12.10
CA LYS A 349 16.97 20.25 11.64
C LYS A 349 16.44 19.77 10.29
N LEU A 350 15.14 19.90 10.06
CA LEU A 350 14.47 19.56 8.80
C LEU A 350 14.68 20.59 7.68
N GLY A 351 15.41 21.66 7.93
CA GLY A 351 15.71 22.73 6.97
C GLY A 351 14.46 23.47 6.52
N LEU A 352 13.51 23.70 7.43
CA LEU A 352 12.32 24.48 7.12
C LEU A 352 12.68 25.96 7.06
N ASP A 353 12.38 26.62 5.94
CA ASP A 353 12.47 28.07 5.86
C ASP A 353 11.46 28.74 6.79
N LYS A 354 11.62 30.06 7.04
CA LYS A 354 10.78 30.82 7.95
C LYS A 354 9.28 30.65 7.65
N LYS A 355 8.90 30.60 6.38
CA LYS A 355 7.50 30.47 5.95
C LYS A 355 6.89 29.13 6.37
N TRP A 356 7.69 28.05 6.39
CA TRP A 356 7.27 26.73 6.85
C TRP A 356 7.44 26.57 8.36
N SER A 357 8.50 27.13 8.93
CA SER A 357 8.78 27.05 10.36
C SER A 357 7.75 27.81 11.21
N ASP A 358 7.26 28.95 10.72
CA ASP A 358 6.23 29.74 11.42
C ASP A 358 4.79 29.28 11.11
N SER A 359 4.60 28.24 10.27
CA SER A 359 3.29 27.76 9.86
C SER A 359 2.65 26.82 10.90
N PHE A 360 1.32 26.74 10.85
CA PHE A 360 0.59 25.63 11.45
C PHE A 360 0.78 24.38 10.57
N LEU A 361 1.56 23.44 11.07
CA LEU A 361 2.05 22.30 10.29
C LEU A 361 1.25 21.04 10.60
N ILE A 362 0.58 20.53 9.58
CA ILE A 362 -0.07 19.22 9.60
C ILE A 362 0.91 18.20 9.02
N THR A 363 1.09 17.05 9.67
CA THR A 363 1.99 16.00 9.19
C THR A 363 1.25 14.68 9.01
N SER A 364 1.55 13.96 7.92
CA SER A 364 1.07 12.61 7.70
C SER A 364 2.27 11.71 7.36
N PHE A 365 2.49 10.67 8.15
CA PHE A 365 3.62 9.75 7.99
C PHE A 365 3.18 8.39 7.44
N GLY A 366 4.00 7.87 6.51
CA GLY A 366 3.81 6.59 5.82
C GLY A 366 3.37 6.76 4.36
N GLY A 367 3.30 5.66 3.59
CA GLY A 367 3.04 5.70 2.15
C GLY A 367 1.82 6.55 1.77
N VAL A 368 1.97 7.39 0.76
CA VAL A 368 0.90 8.25 0.21
C VAL A 368 0.06 7.40 -0.73
N GLN A 369 -1.09 6.93 -0.27
CA GLN A 369 -1.92 5.94 -0.95
C GLN A 369 -3.41 6.37 -0.93
N PRO A 370 -4.24 5.91 -1.91
CA PRO A 370 -5.65 6.31 -2.01
C PRO A 370 -6.46 6.02 -0.74
N HIS A 371 -6.27 4.84 -0.12
CA HIS A 371 -7.00 4.45 1.08
C HIS A 371 -6.65 5.28 2.32
N LYS A 372 -5.60 6.10 2.26
CA LYS A 372 -5.27 7.10 3.28
C LYS A 372 -5.97 8.44 3.06
N ARG A 373 -6.91 8.50 2.13
CA ARG A 373 -7.80 9.64 1.92
C ARG A 373 -7.05 10.96 1.72
N ILE A 374 -5.89 10.88 1.05
CA ILE A 374 -5.06 12.07 0.77
C ILE A 374 -5.80 13.05 -0.13
N ASP A 375 -6.63 12.57 -1.06
CA ASP A 375 -7.55 13.38 -1.86
C ASP A 375 -8.43 14.27 -0.95
N LYS A 376 -9.04 13.70 0.08
CA LYS A 376 -9.91 14.41 1.01
C LYS A 376 -9.13 15.38 1.91
N ALA A 377 -7.90 15.01 2.28
CA ALA A 377 -7.00 15.90 3.01
C ALA A 377 -6.64 17.15 2.19
N LEU A 378 -6.34 16.99 0.89
CA LEU A 378 -6.04 18.10 -0.02
C LEU A 378 -7.26 19.00 -0.27
N GLU A 379 -8.44 18.41 -0.51
CA GLU A 379 -9.70 19.15 -0.65
C GLU A 379 -10.01 19.98 0.62
N ALA A 380 -9.86 19.37 1.79
CA ALA A 380 -10.08 20.07 3.07
C ALA A 380 -9.05 21.19 3.30
N LEU A 381 -7.77 20.94 2.98
CA LEU A 381 -6.73 21.97 3.08
C LEU A 381 -7.04 23.17 2.18
N ALA A 382 -7.53 22.94 0.96
CA ALA A 382 -7.94 24.02 0.06
C ALA A 382 -9.08 24.89 0.66
N LEU A 383 -10.02 24.24 1.37
CA LEU A 383 -11.07 24.97 2.09
C LEU A 383 -10.54 25.76 3.30
N VAL A 384 -9.60 25.17 4.05
CA VAL A 384 -8.97 25.82 5.21
C VAL A 384 -8.20 27.05 4.78
N ARG A 385 -7.41 26.95 3.74
CA ARG A 385 -6.54 28.04 3.27
C ARG A 385 -7.25 29.27 2.73
N LYS A 386 -8.55 29.21 2.49
CA LYS A 386 -9.35 30.41 2.17
C LYS A 386 -9.39 31.42 3.33
N THR A 387 -9.18 30.95 4.56
CA THR A 387 -9.22 31.77 5.78
C THR A 387 -7.95 31.69 6.65
N HIS A 388 -7.13 30.63 6.46
CA HIS A 388 -5.92 30.31 7.24
C HIS A 388 -4.77 30.01 6.29
N ASP A 389 -4.19 31.03 5.68
CA ASP A 389 -3.15 30.91 4.65
C ASP A 389 -1.81 30.36 5.18
N ASN A 390 -1.62 30.38 6.52
CA ASN A 390 -0.45 29.83 7.21
C ASN A 390 -0.52 28.31 7.46
N VAL A 391 -1.63 27.63 7.16
CA VAL A 391 -1.75 26.17 7.34
C VAL A 391 -1.05 25.44 6.21
N ARG A 392 -0.23 24.44 6.54
CA ARG A 392 0.57 23.64 5.61
C ARG A 392 0.47 22.15 5.91
N LEU A 393 0.70 21.32 4.90
CA LEU A 393 0.64 19.87 5.01
C LEU A 393 1.95 19.25 4.51
N VAL A 394 2.52 18.33 5.29
CA VAL A 394 3.63 17.48 4.88
C VAL A 394 3.15 16.04 4.77
N LEU A 395 3.41 15.43 3.61
CA LEU A 395 3.14 14.03 3.31
C LEU A 395 4.49 13.30 3.28
N ALA A 396 4.87 12.72 4.42
CA ALA A 396 6.16 12.05 4.61
C ALA A 396 6.05 10.55 4.30
N GLY A 397 6.38 10.17 3.06
CA GLY A 397 6.35 8.78 2.61
C GLY A 397 6.30 8.63 1.09
N SER A 398 6.55 7.40 0.63
CA SER A 398 6.54 7.07 -0.81
C SER A 398 5.17 7.29 -1.42
N LEU A 399 5.14 7.82 -2.65
CA LEU A 399 3.93 7.86 -3.47
C LEU A 399 3.58 6.45 -3.95
N ALA A 400 2.30 6.13 -3.98
CA ALA A 400 1.81 4.90 -4.59
C ALA A 400 2.02 4.93 -6.11
N ALA A 401 2.34 3.76 -6.66
CA ALA A 401 2.56 3.58 -8.10
C ALA A 401 1.29 3.11 -8.86
N ASP A 402 0.09 3.36 -8.31
CA ASP A 402 -1.18 2.77 -8.78
C ASP A 402 -2.09 3.75 -9.55
N GLY A 403 -1.53 4.81 -10.13
CA GLY A 403 -2.29 5.81 -10.87
C GLY A 403 -2.96 6.87 -9.99
N PHE A 404 -2.69 6.87 -8.67
CA PHE A 404 -3.11 7.95 -7.79
C PHE A 404 -2.18 9.16 -7.97
N ASP A 405 -2.74 10.29 -8.38
CA ASP A 405 -2.01 11.54 -8.68
C ASP A 405 -2.30 12.66 -7.67
N PRO A 406 -1.73 12.61 -6.46
CA PRO A 406 -1.92 13.68 -5.49
C PRO A 406 -1.14 14.95 -5.84
N LYS A 407 -0.09 14.89 -6.68
CA LYS A 407 0.65 16.07 -7.13
C LYS A 407 -0.18 16.92 -8.09
N GLY A 408 -0.79 16.29 -9.10
CA GLY A 408 -1.71 16.98 -9.98
C GLY A 408 -2.95 17.52 -9.25
N MET A 409 -3.40 16.88 -8.14
CA MET A 409 -4.43 17.46 -7.29
C MET A 409 -3.95 18.74 -6.59
N VAL A 410 -2.71 18.77 -6.08
CA VAL A 410 -2.11 19.95 -5.46
C VAL A 410 -2.11 21.14 -6.43
N GLU A 411 -1.70 20.91 -7.69
CA GLU A 411 -1.71 21.92 -8.74
C GLU A 411 -3.13 22.41 -9.05
N ARG A 412 -4.08 21.50 -9.28
CA ARG A 412 -5.50 21.86 -9.54
C ARG A 412 -6.15 22.64 -8.40
N LEU A 413 -5.74 22.42 -7.17
CA LEU A 413 -6.26 23.08 -5.98
C LEU A 413 -5.48 24.34 -5.59
N GLY A 414 -4.40 24.71 -6.29
CA GLY A 414 -3.54 25.86 -6.00
C GLY A 414 -2.81 25.74 -4.65
N LEU A 415 -2.33 24.55 -4.34
CA LEU A 415 -1.73 24.20 -3.04
C LEU A 415 -0.20 24.01 -3.09
N GLU A 416 0.48 24.36 -4.18
CA GLU A 416 1.91 24.13 -4.44
C GLU A 416 2.80 24.72 -3.32
N ASN A 417 2.39 25.84 -2.78
CA ASN A 417 3.08 26.52 -1.69
C ASN A 417 2.66 26.05 -0.28
N ALA A 418 1.77 25.07 -0.19
CA ALA A 418 1.16 24.61 1.07
C ALA A 418 1.33 23.12 1.33
N VAL A 419 1.73 22.33 0.32
CA VAL A 419 1.90 20.90 0.44
C VAL A 419 3.33 20.50 0.08
N ARG A 420 3.94 19.67 0.91
CA ARG A 420 5.27 19.12 0.68
C ARG A 420 5.19 17.59 0.66
N PHE A 421 5.74 16.99 -0.41
CA PHE A 421 5.97 15.55 -0.51
C PHE A 421 7.44 15.28 -0.25
N THR A 422 7.76 14.46 0.75
CA THR A 422 9.15 14.13 1.05
C THR A 422 9.66 12.94 0.22
N GLY A 423 8.75 12.15 -0.36
CA GLY A 423 9.09 10.81 -0.83
C GLY A 423 9.37 9.86 0.34
N PHE A 424 9.99 8.72 0.05
CA PHE A 424 10.43 7.80 1.10
C PHE A 424 11.44 8.47 2.04
N VAL A 425 11.20 8.34 3.32
CA VAL A 425 12.13 8.77 4.38
C VAL A 425 12.40 7.61 5.35
N PRO A 426 13.62 7.51 5.90
CA PRO A 426 13.90 6.60 7.02
C PRO A 426 12.97 6.89 8.20
N GLU A 427 12.78 5.92 9.08
CA GLU A 427 11.86 6.02 10.21
C GLU A 427 12.18 7.21 11.12
N GLU A 428 13.46 7.42 11.43
CA GLU A 428 13.92 8.53 12.28
C GLU A 428 13.58 9.91 11.68
N VAL A 429 13.68 10.04 10.36
CA VAL A 429 13.30 11.29 9.67
C VAL A 429 11.78 11.44 9.65
N GLY A 430 11.04 10.34 9.54
CA GLY A 430 9.58 10.32 9.70
C GLY A 430 9.15 10.77 11.09
N TRP A 431 9.88 10.37 12.12
CA TRP A 431 9.68 10.84 13.50
C TRP A 431 9.96 12.34 13.66
N ASP A 432 11.04 12.84 13.04
CA ASP A 432 11.31 14.29 13.04
C ASP A 432 10.12 15.06 12.41
N TRP A 433 9.52 14.55 11.33
CA TRP A 433 8.33 15.18 10.74
C TRP A 433 7.11 15.15 11.67
N LEU A 434 6.86 14.02 12.35
CA LEU A 434 5.78 13.92 13.34
C LEU A 434 6.00 14.87 14.51
N HIS A 435 7.25 14.99 14.99
CA HIS A 435 7.62 15.89 16.07
C HIS A 435 7.50 17.38 15.66
N ALA A 436 7.90 17.72 14.43
CA ALA A 436 7.81 19.09 13.89
C ALA A 436 6.37 19.56 13.69
N GLY A 437 5.40 18.64 13.53
CA GLY A 437 3.99 18.93 13.28
C GLY A 437 3.28 19.52 14.49
N ASP A 438 2.28 20.39 14.25
CA ASP A 438 1.35 20.84 15.27
C ASP A 438 0.26 19.80 15.53
N ILE A 439 -0.17 19.11 14.46
CA ILE A 439 -1.08 17.97 14.52
C ILE A 439 -0.64 16.89 13.52
N ALA A 440 -0.98 15.63 13.81
CA ALA A 440 -0.83 14.54 12.85
C ALA A 440 -2.17 14.23 12.17
N LEU A 441 -2.10 13.86 10.89
CA LEU A 441 -3.25 13.45 10.09
C LEU A 441 -3.12 11.98 9.70
N ASN A 442 -4.10 11.15 10.06
CA ASN A 442 -4.11 9.74 9.75
C ASN A 442 -5.52 9.25 9.34
N LEU A 443 -5.93 9.64 8.14
CA LEU A 443 -7.21 9.22 7.58
C LEU A 443 -7.12 7.82 6.97
N ARG A 444 -8.24 7.08 7.00
CA ARG A 444 -8.38 5.76 6.40
C ARG A 444 -9.79 5.51 5.88
N GLY A 445 -9.86 4.99 4.67
CA GLY A 445 -11.09 4.52 4.06
C GLY A 445 -10.88 3.98 2.65
N PRO A 446 -11.18 2.72 2.40
CA PRO A 446 -11.63 1.66 3.31
C PRO A 446 -10.49 1.13 4.22
N SER A 447 -10.86 0.51 5.35
CA SER A 447 -9.90 -0.07 6.29
C SER A 447 -9.53 -1.51 5.92
N SER A 448 -8.27 -1.89 6.18
CA SER A 448 -7.81 -3.29 6.19
C SER A 448 -8.13 -4.02 7.51
N GLY A 449 -8.66 -3.33 8.52
CA GLY A 449 -8.75 -3.80 9.89
C GLY A 449 -7.40 -3.76 10.62
N GLY A 450 -6.42 -3.05 10.05
CA GLY A 450 -5.09 -2.89 10.64
C GLY A 450 -4.96 -1.59 11.41
N THR A 451 -4.57 -1.68 12.67
CA THR A 451 -4.25 -0.49 13.47
C THR A 451 -3.08 0.27 12.87
N SER A 452 -3.22 1.57 12.74
CA SER A 452 -2.20 2.39 12.11
C SER A 452 -1.02 2.66 13.05
N GLY A 453 0.13 2.06 12.78
CA GLY A 453 1.37 2.39 13.50
C GLY A 453 1.70 3.89 13.47
N GLY A 454 1.37 4.61 12.39
CA GLY A 454 1.58 6.05 12.28
C GLY A 454 0.80 6.89 13.31
N ILE A 455 -0.34 6.40 13.82
CA ILE A 455 -1.05 7.06 14.93
C ILE A 455 -0.24 6.93 16.21
N PHE A 456 0.21 5.72 16.54
CA PHE A 456 0.98 5.46 17.75
C PHE A 456 2.39 6.06 17.70
N GLN A 457 2.95 6.21 16.51
CA GLN A 457 4.18 6.99 16.33
C GLN A 457 3.93 8.50 16.59
N ALA A 458 2.80 9.07 16.14
CA ALA A 458 2.44 10.44 16.50
C ALA A 458 2.18 10.58 18.01
N PHE A 459 1.53 9.61 18.62
CA PHE A 459 1.33 9.53 20.07
C PHE A 459 2.66 9.47 20.83
N SER A 460 3.68 8.80 20.27
CA SER A 460 5.01 8.77 20.89
C SER A 460 5.64 10.14 21.04
N PHE A 461 5.22 11.12 20.26
CA PHE A 461 5.64 12.53 20.36
C PHE A 461 4.60 13.41 21.07
N GLY A 462 3.60 12.80 21.71
CA GLY A 462 2.51 13.51 22.38
C GLY A 462 1.63 14.32 21.40
N ARG A 463 1.60 13.98 20.12
CA ARG A 463 0.85 14.74 19.11
C ARG A 463 -0.61 14.34 19.06
N SER A 464 -1.49 15.34 19.05
CA SER A 464 -2.90 15.14 18.73
C SER A 464 -3.05 14.67 17.28
N VAL A 465 -4.01 13.78 17.03
CA VAL A 465 -4.24 13.18 15.72
C VAL A 465 -5.64 13.49 15.25
N ILE A 466 -5.78 13.83 13.95
CA ILE A 466 -7.08 13.74 13.26
C ILE A 466 -7.12 12.40 12.53
N ALA A 467 -8.14 11.58 12.83
CA ALA A 467 -8.33 10.25 12.25
C ALA A 467 -9.75 10.04 11.73
N SER A 468 -9.95 9.02 10.89
CA SER A 468 -11.29 8.67 10.42
C SER A 468 -12.13 8.00 11.51
N ASP A 469 -13.39 8.37 11.64
CA ASP A 469 -14.37 7.71 12.51
C ASP A 469 -14.91 6.44 11.83
N ALA A 470 -14.05 5.46 11.66
CA ALA A 470 -14.40 4.24 10.95
C ALA A 470 -13.59 3.03 11.43
N ALA A 471 -14.20 1.86 11.37
CA ALA A 471 -13.59 0.57 11.68
C ALA A 471 -12.81 0.60 13.02
N GLU A 472 -11.57 0.13 13.04
CA GLU A 472 -10.70 0.09 14.22
C GLU A 472 -10.32 1.47 14.77
N GLN A 473 -10.24 2.51 13.91
CA GLN A 473 -9.90 3.86 14.37
C GLN A 473 -11.00 4.51 15.23
N ARG A 474 -12.25 4.04 15.09
CA ARG A 474 -13.37 4.47 15.93
C ARG A 474 -13.15 4.16 17.41
N GLU A 475 -12.37 3.15 17.71
CA GLU A 475 -12.11 2.68 19.08
C GLU A 475 -11.04 3.50 19.82
N LEU A 476 -10.30 4.36 19.10
CA LEU A 476 -9.36 5.28 19.74
C LEU A 476 -10.10 6.25 20.66
N PRO A 477 -9.51 6.63 21.83
CA PRO A 477 -10.17 7.54 22.76
C PRO A 477 -10.46 8.91 22.13
N ASP A 478 -11.69 9.41 22.30
CA ASP A 478 -12.09 10.75 21.81
C ASP A 478 -11.31 11.88 22.51
N SER A 479 -10.76 11.60 23.69
CA SER A 479 -9.88 12.54 24.41
C SER A 479 -8.50 12.69 23.74
N CYS A 480 -8.07 11.73 22.91
CA CYS A 480 -6.76 11.72 22.25
C CYS A 480 -6.83 12.06 20.76
N VAL A 481 -7.99 11.83 20.12
CA VAL A 481 -8.14 11.86 18.67
C VAL A 481 -9.36 12.65 18.26
N ALA A 482 -9.17 13.63 17.35
CA ALA A 482 -10.29 14.30 16.68
C ALA A 482 -10.76 13.43 15.51
N LYS A 483 -12.03 13.02 15.52
CA LYS A 483 -12.58 12.05 14.54
C LYS A 483 -13.35 12.73 13.42
N VAL A 484 -13.18 12.20 12.21
CA VAL A 484 -13.83 12.67 10.97
C VAL A 484 -14.69 11.53 10.40
N PRO A 485 -16.00 11.75 10.16
CA PRO A 485 -16.85 10.75 9.53
C PRO A 485 -16.42 10.53 8.06
N LEU A 486 -16.63 9.33 7.53
CA LEU A 486 -16.48 9.08 6.10
C LEU A 486 -17.73 9.51 5.33
N GLY A 487 -17.59 9.84 4.06
CA GLY A 487 -18.69 10.19 3.15
C GLY A 487 -18.74 11.68 2.82
N ASP A 488 -19.93 12.21 2.57
CA ASP A 488 -20.12 13.57 2.05
C ASP A 488 -19.70 14.66 3.06
N GLU A 489 -19.83 14.40 4.34
CA GLU A 489 -19.43 15.30 5.43
C GLU A 489 -17.92 15.25 5.75
N GLU A 490 -17.16 14.35 5.13
CA GLU A 490 -15.73 14.15 5.46
C GLU A 490 -14.90 15.42 5.24
N VAL A 491 -14.98 16.00 4.06
CA VAL A 491 -14.18 17.18 3.70
C VAL A 491 -14.58 18.43 4.51
N PRO A 492 -15.88 18.81 4.61
CA PRO A 492 -16.29 19.93 5.44
C PRO A 492 -15.89 19.77 6.91
N ARG A 493 -16.11 18.58 7.48
CA ARG A 493 -15.78 18.31 8.88
C ARG A 493 -14.28 18.31 9.15
N LEU A 494 -13.49 17.73 8.24
CA LEU A 494 -12.03 17.78 8.31
C LEU A 494 -11.52 19.22 8.28
N ALA A 495 -12.01 20.03 7.35
CA ALA A 495 -11.65 21.45 7.26
C ALA A 495 -12.04 22.23 8.53
N GLN A 496 -13.19 21.93 9.10
CA GLN A 496 -13.63 22.53 10.37
C GLN A 496 -12.69 22.15 11.52
N LEU A 497 -12.35 20.87 11.69
CA LEU A 497 -11.45 20.39 12.74
C LEU A 497 -10.06 20.99 12.63
N ILE A 498 -9.53 21.12 11.41
CA ILE A 498 -8.21 21.76 11.20
C ILE A 498 -8.26 23.21 11.66
N ARG A 499 -9.30 23.99 11.32
CA ARG A 499 -9.46 25.38 11.80
C ARG A 499 -9.59 25.43 13.31
N GLU A 500 -10.47 24.61 13.89
CA GLU A 500 -10.68 24.54 15.34
C GLU A 500 -9.36 24.27 16.10
N LEU A 501 -8.54 23.36 15.59
CA LEU A 501 -7.26 23.03 16.19
C LEU A 501 -6.18 24.08 15.88
N CYS A 502 -6.26 24.80 14.76
CA CYS A 502 -5.39 25.91 14.46
C CYS A 502 -5.64 27.10 15.42
N ASP A 503 -6.92 27.45 15.62
CA ASP A 503 -7.34 28.65 16.37
C ASP A 503 -7.34 28.42 17.88
N ASN A 504 -7.38 27.16 18.34
CA ASN A 504 -7.50 26.85 19.76
C ASN A 504 -6.30 26.04 20.29
N PRO A 505 -5.21 26.72 20.67
CA PRO A 505 -4.03 26.07 21.25
C PRO A 505 -4.34 25.34 22.58
N GLU A 506 -5.30 25.79 23.37
CA GLU A 506 -5.70 25.15 24.63
C GLU A 506 -6.31 23.77 24.35
N ARG A 507 -7.18 23.68 23.33
CA ARG A 507 -7.75 22.39 22.90
C ARG A 507 -6.67 21.43 22.41
N ARG A 508 -5.67 21.90 21.65
CA ARG A 508 -4.53 21.07 21.25
C ARG A 508 -3.75 20.57 22.45
N ALA A 509 -3.38 21.46 23.37
CA ALA A 509 -2.65 21.11 24.58
C ALA A 509 -3.41 20.09 25.45
N HIS A 510 -4.74 20.21 25.53
CA HIS A 510 -5.58 19.23 26.21
C HIS A 510 -5.50 17.85 25.54
N LEU A 511 -5.67 17.77 24.21
CA LEU A 511 -5.53 16.51 23.47
C LEU A 511 -4.12 15.92 23.63
N GLU A 512 -3.07 16.73 23.56
CA GLU A 512 -1.69 16.30 23.75
C GLU A 512 -1.45 15.73 25.17
N THR A 513 -2.01 16.36 26.19
CA THR A 513 -1.95 15.86 27.57
C THR A 513 -2.64 14.51 27.71
N GLU A 514 -3.82 14.35 27.12
CA GLU A 514 -4.55 13.08 27.15
C GLU A 514 -3.85 11.98 26.37
N VAL A 515 -3.21 12.33 25.23
CA VAL A 515 -2.35 11.39 24.48
C VAL A 515 -1.18 10.91 25.35
N GLN A 516 -0.50 11.81 26.06
CA GLN A 516 0.62 11.45 26.95
C GLN A 516 0.16 10.55 28.09
N ARG A 517 -1.01 10.84 28.67
CA ARG A 517 -1.62 9.99 29.69
C ARG A 517 -1.93 8.60 29.14
N PHE A 518 -2.61 8.53 28.01
CA PHE A 518 -2.98 7.28 27.34
C PHE A 518 -1.75 6.44 26.98
N VAL A 519 -0.69 7.07 26.47
CA VAL A 519 0.57 6.35 26.19
C VAL A 519 1.15 5.77 27.47
N ASN A 520 1.29 6.55 28.53
CA ASN A 520 1.92 6.09 29.76
C ASN A 520 1.13 4.97 30.45
N GLU A 521 -0.21 5.06 30.44
CA GLU A 521 -1.06 4.14 31.21
C GLU A 521 -1.43 2.88 30.43
N GLU A 522 -1.63 2.98 29.09
CA GLU A 522 -2.27 1.89 28.35
C GLU A 522 -1.43 1.34 27.18
N CYS A 523 -0.67 2.17 26.47
CA CYS A 523 0.00 1.72 25.25
C CYS A 523 1.52 1.91 25.21
N HIS A 524 2.17 2.27 26.32
CA HIS A 524 3.63 2.22 26.41
C HIS A 524 4.13 0.78 26.20
N TRP A 525 5.23 0.61 25.46
CA TRP A 525 5.77 -0.71 25.14
C TRP A 525 5.95 -1.63 26.36
N LYS A 526 6.31 -1.08 27.53
CA LYS A 526 6.42 -1.86 28.79
C LYS A 526 5.06 -2.44 29.21
N VAL A 527 3.98 -1.64 29.12
CA VAL A 527 2.63 -2.07 29.46
C VAL A 527 2.15 -3.15 28.47
N VAL A 528 2.33 -2.87 27.18
CA VAL A 528 1.93 -3.79 26.09
C VAL A 528 2.70 -5.11 26.19
N ALA A 529 4.01 -5.09 26.38
CA ALA A 529 4.83 -6.29 26.50
C ALA A 529 4.45 -7.16 27.72
N LYS A 530 4.12 -6.53 28.85
CA LYS A 530 3.60 -7.22 30.03
C LYS A 530 2.27 -7.91 29.71
N GLN A 531 1.34 -7.21 29.08
CA GLN A 531 0.06 -7.78 28.64
C GLN A 531 0.25 -8.94 27.65
N TYR A 532 1.22 -8.85 26.73
CA TYR A 532 1.61 -9.97 25.86
C TYR A 532 2.02 -11.20 26.66
N ALA A 533 2.91 -11.02 27.61
CA ALA A 533 3.42 -12.11 28.44
C ALA A 533 2.30 -12.76 29.27
N GLU A 534 1.45 -11.97 29.89
CA GLU A 534 0.29 -12.43 30.66
C GLU A 534 -0.70 -13.21 29.77
N TYR A 535 -0.98 -12.68 28.56
CA TYR A 535 -1.85 -13.36 27.61
C TYR A 535 -1.26 -14.70 27.13
N LEU A 536 0.02 -14.73 26.78
CA LEU A 536 0.68 -15.93 26.30
C LEU A 536 0.79 -17.02 27.40
N ASP A 537 0.97 -16.63 28.66
CA ASP A 537 1.04 -17.57 29.80
C ASP A 537 -0.32 -18.20 30.11
N ALA A 538 -1.42 -17.52 29.79
CA ALA A 538 -2.77 -18.02 30.00
C ALA A 538 -3.17 -19.19 29.09
N PHE A 539 -2.41 -19.47 28.01
CA PHE A 539 -2.78 -20.47 27.00
C PHE A 539 -1.67 -21.51 26.81
N PRO A 540 -2.01 -22.81 26.77
CA PRO A 540 -1.03 -23.89 26.59
C PRO A 540 -0.43 -23.91 25.19
N ALA A 541 0.81 -24.43 25.10
CA ALA A 541 1.51 -24.64 23.83
C ALA A 541 0.71 -25.51 22.84
N PRO A 542 0.83 -25.24 21.53
CA PRO A 542 0.13 -26.01 20.51
C PRO A 542 0.59 -27.48 20.48
N ARG A 543 -0.36 -28.40 20.50
CA ARG A 543 -0.09 -29.84 20.36
C ARG A 543 0.11 -30.23 18.90
N VAL A 544 1.35 -30.24 18.45
CA VAL A 544 1.69 -30.53 17.04
C VAL A 544 1.90 -32.03 16.78
N SER A 545 1.23 -32.57 15.76
CA SER A 545 1.47 -33.94 15.35
C SER A 545 2.78 -34.09 14.56
N ARG A 546 3.53 -35.18 14.80
CA ARG A 546 4.81 -35.47 14.12
C ARG A 546 4.69 -35.48 12.58
N ARG A 547 3.56 -35.97 12.04
CA ARG A 547 3.29 -35.98 10.57
C ARG A 547 3.17 -34.57 10.00
N LYS A 548 2.49 -33.65 10.68
CA LYS A 548 2.36 -32.26 10.23
C LYS A 548 3.70 -31.52 10.19
N LEU A 549 4.58 -31.80 11.18
CA LEU A 549 5.93 -31.21 11.22
C LEU A 549 6.82 -31.69 10.05
N ILE A 550 6.77 -32.97 9.72
CA ILE A 550 7.54 -33.52 8.59
C ILE A 550 7.09 -32.88 7.27
N SER A 551 5.77 -32.81 7.04
CA SER A 551 5.21 -32.20 5.83
C SER A 551 5.60 -30.72 5.70
N LEU A 552 5.62 -29.97 6.81
CA LEU A 552 6.03 -28.57 6.82
C LEU A 552 7.52 -28.42 6.44
N ARG A 553 8.41 -29.22 7.04
CA ARG A 553 9.86 -29.19 6.76
C ARG A 553 10.18 -29.48 5.30
N VAL A 554 9.57 -30.50 4.72
CA VAL A 554 9.75 -30.82 3.30
C VAL A 554 9.32 -29.66 2.41
N GLY A 555 8.19 -29.01 2.72
CA GLY A 555 7.71 -27.86 1.95
C GLY A 555 8.58 -26.61 2.07
N LEU A 556 9.24 -26.39 3.21
CA LEU A 556 10.17 -25.27 3.43
C LEU A 556 11.52 -25.52 2.74
N GLN A 557 12.06 -26.75 2.81
CA GLN A 557 13.30 -27.11 2.15
C GLN A 557 13.22 -27.02 0.63
N SER A 558 12.11 -27.45 0.03
CA SER A 558 11.86 -27.29 -1.42
C SER A 558 11.85 -25.84 -1.87
N ARG A 559 11.41 -24.92 -1.02
CA ARG A 559 11.45 -23.47 -1.31
C ARG A 559 12.83 -22.87 -1.19
N LYS A 560 13.64 -23.33 -0.23
CA LYS A 560 15.04 -22.93 -0.09
C LYS A 560 15.80 -23.28 -1.37
N GLN A 561 15.70 -24.51 -1.85
CA GLN A 561 16.29 -24.93 -3.12
C GLN A 561 15.85 -24.07 -4.30
N ALA A 562 14.55 -23.80 -4.44
CA ALA A 562 14.03 -22.96 -5.52
C ALA A 562 14.50 -21.50 -5.44
N LYS A 563 14.70 -20.94 -4.25
CA LYS A 563 15.27 -19.60 -4.06
C LYS A 563 16.77 -19.58 -4.37
N ASP A 564 17.51 -20.60 -3.92
CA ASP A 564 18.94 -20.74 -4.16
C ASP A 564 19.25 -20.91 -5.66
N GLU A 565 18.45 -21.70 -6.39
CA GLU A 565 18.55 -21.84 -7.85
C GLU A 565 18.22 -20.53 -8.59
N SER A 566 17.23 -19.78 -8.12
CA SER A 566 16.86 -18.48 -8.71
C SER A 566 17.91 -17.40 -8.44
N SER A 567 18.59 -17.43 -7.30
CA SER A 567 19.67 -16.51 -6.95
C SER A 567 21.01 -16.86 -7.60
N ALA A 568 21.27 -18.15 -7.84
CA ALA A 568 22.44 -18.61 -8.59
C ALA A 568 22.35 -18.26 -10.09
N GLY A 569 21.14 -18.36 -10.69
CA GLY A 569 20.90 -17.92 -12.06
C GLY A 569 21.00 -16.41 -12.27
N ALA A 570 20.78 -15.60 -11.23
CA ALA A 570 20.89 -14.14 -11.28
C ALA A 570 22.33 -13.62 -11.07
N ARG A 571 23.30 -14.49 -10.72
CA ARG A 571 24.73 -14.16 -10.59
C ARG A 571 25.57 -14.65 -11.77
N ALA A 572 24.96 -15.35 -12.71
CA ALA A 572 25.62 -15.90 -13.89
C ALA A 572 25.31 -15.11 -15.19
N ASP A 573 24.45 -14.12 -15.15
CA ASP A 573 24.20 -13.08 -16.18
C ASP A 573 24.63 -11.70 -15.62
#